data_25f47beb3374f845c9d71520c4b58e62
#
_entry.id   25f47beb3374f845c9d71520c4b58e62
#
_cell.length_a   1.000
_cell.length_b   1.000
_cell.length_c   1.000
_cell.angle_alpha   90.00
_cell.angle_beta   90.00
_cell.angle_gamma   90.00
#
_symmetry.space_group_name_H-M   'P 1'
#
loop_
_entity.id
_entity.type
_entity.pdbx_description
1 polymer ?
#
loop_
_entity_poly.entity_id
_entity_poly.type
_entity_poly.pdbx_seq_one_letter_code
_entity_poly.pdbx_strand_id
1 'polypeptide(L)'
;DDPTGAHRILVLEGAFEEGIGFDGITTAEAGHDAFLPLMIAAAQTARMKLGTNVAIAFPRSPMVTAQMAWDLAHFSGGRFTLGLGTQVKGHNERRYSTPWPSAPGPRMREYLLCLKAIFASFQHPGKPTYFEGEFYRFTMMAPFFNPGPILHPQVPLYVSAVGPYMARLSGELCDGLRLHPISTFRHTRDVIVPAVAAGAAKSGRDACGFDLVGAPFLATGRTDADVEQARNSVRKQIAFYASTRSYHGVLAHHGWEDTGLELHALSVAGKWTEMPALITDDMLEEWAVVATYDRLADAVRAKAEGLFRTVTLTLLDEARRDVDLMRDTLRRLHQD
;
A
#
# COMPACT_ATOMS: atom_id res chain seq x y z
N ASP A 1 -16.23 12.11 -16.45
CA ASP A 1 -15.31 11.14 -15.83
C ASP A 1 -15.17 9.97 -16.79
N ASP A 2 -14.12 9.96 -17.59
CA ASP A 2 -13.81 8.87 -18.51
C ASP A 2 -13.07 7.76 -17.73
N PRO A 3 -13.69 6.60 -17.45
CA PRO A 3 -13.05 5.52 -16.75
C PRO A 3 -11.87 4.89 -17.53
N THR A 4 -11.73 5.23 -18.82
CA THR A 4 -10.60 4.78 -19.66
C THR A 4 -9.40 5.73 -19.57
N GLY A 5 -9.59 6.96 -19.05
CA GLY A 5 -8.54 7.97 -18.89
C GLY A 5 -7.51 7.64 -17.82
N ALA A 6 -7.92 6.99 -16.74
CA ALA A 6 -7.04 6.73 -15.59
C ALA A 6 -5.79 5.90 -15.93
N HIS A 7 -5.88 4.90 -16.83
CA HIS A 7 -4.71 4.10 -17.24
C HIS A 7 -3.81 4.77 -18.27
N ARG A 8 -4.40 5.56 -19.14
CA ARG A 8 -3.64 6.34 -20.12
C ARG A 8 -2.78 7.41 -19.44
N ILE A 9 -3.28 7.94 -18.34
CA ILE A 9 -2.59 8.89 -17.46
C ILE A 9 -1.40 8.20 -16.76
N LEU A 10 -1.57 7.03 -16.13
CA LEU A 10 -0.50 6.30 -15.43
C LEU A 10 0.69 5.95 -16.34
N VAL A 11 0.47 5.67 -17.60
CA VAL A 11 1.51 5.30 -18.57
C VAL A 11 2.33 6.50 -19.04
N LEU A 12 1.68 7.64 -19.26
CA LEU A 12 2.34 8.89 -19.63
C LEU A 12 3.01 9.56 -18.43
N GLU A 13 2.47 9.34 -17.23
CA GLU A 13 2.97 9.89 -15.96
C GLU A 13 4.27 9.22 -15.50
N GLY A 14 4.50 7.93 -15.73
CA GLY A 14 5.69 7.25 -15.23
C GLY A 14 7.01 7.90 -15.67
N ALA A 15 7.20 8.15 -16.96
CA ALA A 15 8.39 8.84 -17.48
C ALA A 15 8.42 10.32 -17.06
N PHE A 16 7.27 10.97 -16.99
CA PHE A 16 7.12 12.33 -16.54
C PHE A 16 7.47 12.46 -15.04
N GLU A 17 6.93 11.59 -14.19
CA GLU A 17 7.20 11.58 -12.75
C GLU A 17 8.66 11.26 -12.45
N GLU A 18 9.32 10.36 -13.21
CA GLU A 18 10.76 10.17 -13.13
C GLU A 18 11.54 11.43 -13.48
N GLY A 19 11.08 12.18 -14.49
CA GLY A 19 11.68 13.43 -14.94
C GLY A 19 11.56 14.58 -13.94
N ILE A 20 10.57 14.58 -13.07
CA ILE A 20 10.38 15.60 -12.03
C ILE A 20 10.97 15.23 -10.67
N GLY A 21 11.39 13.95 -10.46
CA GLY A 21 12.16 13.54 -9.31
C GLY A 21 11.47 12.62 -8.30
N PHE A 22 10.35 12.00 -8.66
CA PHE A 22 9.78 10.93 -7.83
C PHE A 22 10.69 9.69 -7.82
N ASP A 23 10.82 9.04 -6.66
CA ASP A 23 11.59 7.80 -6.49
C ASP A 23 10.87 6.58 -7.03
N GLY A 24 9.55 6.60 -7.08
CA GLY A 24 8.77 5.47 -7.53
C GLY A 24 7.30 5.77 -7.76
N ILE A 25 6.64 4.83 -8.45
CA ILE A 25 5.21 4.83 -8.71
C ILE A 25 4.59 3.53 -8.19
N THR A 26 3.38 3.63 -7.67
CA THR A 26 2.62 2.47 -7.23
C THR A 26 1.22 2.45 -7.82
N THR A 27 0.70 1.25 -8.07
CA THR A 27 -0.65 1.03 -8.60
C THR A 27 -1.50 0.26 -7.61
N ALA A 28 -2.74 0.70 -7.44
CA ALA A 28 -3.74 0.02 -6.59
C ALA A 28 -4.67 -0.83 -7.43
N GLU A 29 -5.05 -2.00 -6.91
CA GLU A 29 -6.11 -2.81 -7.51
C GLU A 29 -7.48 -2.36 -7.02
N ALA A 30 -8.06 -1.38 -7.71
CA ALA A 30 -9.40 -0.85 -7.44
C ALA A 30 -10.36 -1.17 -8.57
N GLY A 31 -10.44 -0.33 -9.59
CA GLY A 31 -11.22 -0.55 -10.82
C GLY A 31 -10.47 -1.35 -11.88
N HIS A 32 -9.16 -1.44 -11.77
CA HIS A 32 -8.26 -1.99 -12.79
C HIS A 32 -7.21 -2.92 -12.17
N ASP A 33 -6.53 -3.71 -13.00
CA ASP A 33 -5.43 -4.58 -12.58
C ASP A 33 -4.21 -3.76 -12.11
N ALA A 34 -3.54 -4.24 -11.07
CA ALA A 34 -2.40 -3.54 -10.49
C ALA A 34 -1.07 -3.81 -11.19
N PHE A 35 -0.94 -4.85 -12.02
CA PHE A 35 0.34 -5.24 -12.62
C PHE A 35 0.54 -4.68 -14.04
N LEU A 36 -0.52 -4.64 -14.84
CA LEU A 36 -0.43 -4.22 -16.24
C LEU A 36 0.14 -2.80 -16.44
N PRO A 37 -0.29 -1.77 -15.67
CA PRO A 37 0.30 -0.43 -15.81
C PRO A 37 1.78 -0.41 -15.42
N LEU A 38 2.20 -1.24 -14.47
CA LEU A 38 3.60 -1.31 -14.03
C LEU A 38 4.52 -1.94 -15.07
N MET A 39 4.02 -2.87 -15.89
CA MET A 39 4.78 -3.40 -17.02
C MET A 39 5.11 -2.32 -18.04
N ILE A 40 4.14 -1.43 -18.32
CA ILE A 40 4.34 -0.30 -19.23
C ILE A 40 5.31 0.72 -18.62
N ALA A 41 5.15 1.03 -17.32
CA ALA A 41 6.05 1.92 -16.62
C ALA A 41 7.48 1.36 -16.56
N ALA A 42 7.65 0.03 -16.40
CA ALA A 42 8.96 -0.63 -16.44
C ALA A 42 9.70 -0.40 -17.75
N ALA A 43 8.97 -0.42 -18.88
CA ALA A 43 9.54 -0.19 -20.20
C ALA A 43 9.88 1.28 -20.49
N GLN A 44 9.23 2.22 -19.79
CA GLN A 44 9.37 3.66 -20.06
C GLN A 44 10.27 4.40 -19.08
N THR A 45 10.65 3.75 -17.96
CA THR A 45 11.47 4.35 -16.90
C THR A 45 12.77 3.59 -16.71
N ALA A 46 13.83 4.29 -16.29
CA ALA A 46 15.15 3.69 -16.10
C ALA A 46 15.49 3.48 -14.61
N ARG A 47 15.03 4.35 -13.72
CA ARG A 47 15.42 4.38 -12.29
C ARG A 47 14.26 4.24 -11.35
N MET A 48 13.05 4.62 -11.79
CA MET A 48 11.85 4.65 -10.95
C MET A 48 11.54 3.28 -10.35
N LYS A 49 11.35 3.24 -9.04
CA LYS A 49 10.85 2.06 -8.34
C LYS A 49 9.38 1.84 -8.70
N LEU A 50 9.01 0.59 -8.86
CA LEU A 50 7.66 0.19 -9.28
C LEU A 50 7.06 -0.73 -8.22
N GLY A 51 5.76 -0.59 -7.94
CA GLY A 51 5.15 -1.47 -6.95
C GLY A 51 3.64 -1.54 -6.99
N THR A 52 3.09 -2.68 -6.59
CA THR A 52 1.65 -2.76 -6.32
C THR A 52 1.33 -2.21 -4.93
N ASN A 53 0.28 -1.39 -4.80
CA ASN A 53 -0.12 -0.76 -3.53
C ASN A 53 -1.66 -0.76 -3.33
N VAL A 54 -2.26 -1.92 -3.23
CA VAL A 54 -1.71 -3.28 -3.25
C VAL A 54 -2.44 -4.12 -4.29
N ALA A 55 -1.81 -5.22 -4.73
CA ALA A 55 -2.52 -6.28 -5.44
C ALA A 55 -3.29 -7.15 -4.45
N ILE A 56 -4.50 -7.60 -4.84
CA ILE A 56 -5.36 -8.43 -3.98
C ILE A 56 -4.91 -9.90 -4.08
N ALA A 57 -4.45 -10.45 -2.97
CA ALA A 57 -3.82 -11.77 -2.94
C ALA A 57 -4.80 -12.93 -3.11
N PHE A 58 -5.92 -12.94 -2.39
CA PHE A 58 -6.75 -14.14 -2.25
C PHE A 58 -7.46 -14.61 -3.53
N PRO A 59 -7.88 -13.74 -4.45
CA PRO A 59 -8.42 -14.16 -5.75
C PRO A 59 -7.39 -14.77 -6.70
N ARG A 60 -6.09 -14.55 -6.44
CA ARG A 60 -4.99 -15.09 -7.26
C ARG A 60 -4.30 -16.24 -6.55
N SER A 61 -3.89 -17.28 -7.30
CA SER A 61 -3.00 -18.27 -6.72
C SER A 61 -1.60 -17.67 -6.49
N PRO A 62 -0.83 -18.17 -5.50
CA PRO A 62 0.56 -17.75 -5.33
C PRO A 62 1.40 -17.94 -6.60
N MET A 63 1.14 -18.98 -7.40
CA MET A 63 1.85 -19.24 -8.65
C MET A 63 1.61 -18.13 -9.69
N VAL A 64 0.35 -17.74 -9.91
CA VAL A 64 0.00 -16.67 -10.87
C VAL A 64 0.65 -15.35 -10.44
N THR A 65 0.59 -15.03 -9.15
CA THR A 65 1.25 -13.82 -8.62
C THR A 65 2.76 -13.88 -8.73
N ALA A 66 3.36 -15.05 -8.48
CA ALA A 66 4.80 -15.25 -8.60
C ALA A 66 5.29 -15.03 -10.03
N GLN A 67 4.58 -15.57 -11.04
CA GLN A 67 4.93 -15.35 -12.45
C GLN A 67 4.92 -13.87 -12.81
N MET A 68 3.83 -13.16 -12.51
CA MET A 68 3.73 -11.71 -12.77
C MET A 68 4.83 -10.91 -12.06
N ALA A 69 5.12 -11.23 -10.81
CA ALA A 69 6.14 -10.54 -10.02
C ALA A 69 7.56 -10.85 -10.52
N TRP A 70 7.80 -12.08 -10.97
CA TRP A 70 9.10 -12.51 -11.53
C TRP A 70 9.40 -11.81 -12.85
N ASP A 71 8.41 -11.76 -13.74
CA ASP A 71 8.53 -11.07 -15.02
C ASP A 71 8.74 -9.56 -14.80
N LEU A 72 7.98 -8.93 -13.92
CA LEU A 72 8.15 -7.51 -13.59
C LEU A 72 9.53 -7.23 -12.95
N ALA A 73 10.02 -8.09 -12.06
CA ALA A 73 11.34 -7.96 -11.48
C ALA A 73 12.43 -8.07 -12.56
N HIS A 74 12.28 -9.02 -13.48
CA HIS A 74 13.21 -9.20 -14.60
C HIS A 74 13.20 -7.98 -15.53
N PHE A 75 12.04 -7.60 -16.07
CA PHE A 75 11.91 -6.51 -17.03
C PHE A 75 12.24 -5.14 -16.47
N SER A 76 11.99 -4.91 -15.18
CA SER A 76 12.36 -3.66 -14.53
C SER A 76 13.82 -3.59 -14.08
N GLY A 77 14.61 -4.68 -14.25
CA GLY A 77 15.97 -4.71 -13.72
C GLY A 77 16.03 -4.66 -12.18
N GLY A 78 15.07 -5.31 -11.50
CA GLY A 78 15.01 -5.39 -10.04
C GLY A 78 14.36 -4.19 -9.34
N ARG A 79 13.72 -3.27 -10.08
CA ARG A 79 13.05 -2.09 -9.52
C ARG A 79 11.64 -2.37 -8.98
N PHE A 80 11.09 -3.56 -9.20
CA PHE A 80 9.74 -3.93 -8.81
C PHE A 80 9.66 -4.41 -7.36
N THR A 81 8.61 -4.00 -6.65
CA THR A 81 8.22 -4.46 -5.31
C THR A 81 6.79 -4.99 -5.34
N LEU A 82 6.56 -6.15 -4.71
CA LEU A 82 5.25 -6.78 -4.66
C LEU A 82 4.53 -6.44 -3.36
N GLY A 83 3.58 -5.51 -3.41
CA GLY A 83 2.68 -5.18 -2.30
C GLY A 83 1.37 -5.96 -2.40
N LEU A 84 1.01 -6.68 -1.35
CA LEU A 84 -0.15 -7.57 -1.27
C LEU A 84 -1.12 -7.16 -0.18
N GLY A 85 -2.42 -7.29 -0.44
CA GLY A 85 -3.49 -7.10 0.52
C GLY A 85 -4.50 -8.22 0.49
N THR A 86 -5.18 -8.47 1.62
CA THR A 86 -6.23 -9.50 1.71
C THR A 86 -7.53 -9.06 1.06
N GLN A 87 -7.75 -7.77 0.91
CA GLN A 87 -9.06 -7.15 0.70
C GLN A 87 -10.02 -7.50 1.87
N VAL A 88 -11.25 -7.01 1.85
CA VAL A 88 -12.27 -7.33 2.85
C VAL A 88 -13.18 -8.44 2.38
N LYS A 89 -13.88 -9.12 3.33
CA LYS A 89 -14.76 -10.26 3.08
C LYS A 89 -15.75 -10.02 1.93
N GLY A 90 -16.49 -8.90 1.99
CA GLY A 90 -17.53 -8.62 1.02
C GLY A 90 -17.04 -8.52 -0.43
N HIS A 91 -15.84 -7.97 -0.64
CA HIS A 91 -15.24 -7.91 -1.98
C HIS A 91 -14.72 -9.28 -2.43
N ASN A 92 -14.07 -10.06 -1.56
CA ASN A 92 -13.64 -11.41 -1.92
C ASN A 92 -14.81 -12.28 -2.36
N GLU A 93 -15.88 -12.35 -1.57
CA GLU A 93 -17.01 -13.25 -1.84
C GLU A 93 -17.89 -12.77 -2.99
N ARG A 94 -18.25 -11.46 -3.02
CA ARG A 94 -19.28 -10.95 -3.93
C ARG A 94 -18.73 -10.32 -5.22
N ARG A 95 -17.45 -9.92 -5.24
CA ARG A 95 -16.83 -9.31 -6.42
C ARG A 95 -15.82 -10.25 -7.08
N TYR A 96 -15.06 -11.02 -6.29
CA TYR A 96 -14.01 -11.91 -6.79
C TYR A 96 -14.37 -13.39 -6.76
N SER A 97 -15.58 -13.76 -6.29
CA SER A 97 -16.03 -15.15 -6.18
C SER A 97 -15.04 -16.04 -5.42
N THR A 98 -14.36 -15.48 -4.43
CA THR A 98 -13.33 -16.14 -3.65
C THR A 98 -13.81 -16.35 -2.22
N PRO A 99 -13.81 -17.58 -1.70
CA PRO A 99 -14.22 -17.85 -0.32
C PRO A 99 -13.36 -17.07 0.67
N TRP A 100 -14.03 -16.47 1.66
CA TRP A 100 -13.32 -15.82 2.76
C TRP A 100 -12.91 -16.85 3.80
N PRO A 101 -11.65 -16.89 4.23
CA PRO A 101 -11.22 -17.80 5.30
C PRO A 101 -11.73 -17.31 6.65
N SER A 102 -11.87 -18.23 7.61
CA SER A 102 -12.21 -17.90 9.00
C SER A 102 -11.19 -16.97 9.65
N ALA A 103 -9.92 -17.10 9.26
CA ALA A 103 -8.79 -16.30 9.70
C ALA A 103 -7.93 -15.86 8.51
N PRO A 104 -8.04 -14.61 8.04
CA PRO A 104 -7.27 -14.13 6.86
C PRO A 104 -5.76 -14.06 7.10
N GLY A 105 -5.33 -13.86 8.32
CA GLY A 105 -3.90 -13.79 8.65
C GLY A 105 -3.13 -15.09 8.39
N PRO A 106 -3.55 -16.25 8.89
CA PRO A 106 -2.94 -17.54 8.56
C PRO A 106 -2.89 -17.81 7.06
N ARG A 107 -3.97 -17.53 6.32
CA ARG A 107 -3.99 -17.69 4.86
C ARG A 107 -2.97 -16.78 4.18
N MET A 108 -2.83 -15.51 4.60
CA MET A 108 -1.81 -14.60 4.07
C MET A 108 -0.40 -15.08 4.40
N ARG A 109 -0.20 -15.62 5.60
CA ARG A 109 1.09 -16.23 5.98
C ARG A 109 1.49 -17.34 5.01
N GLU A 110 0.60 -18.28 4.74
CA GLU A 110 0.87 -19.36 3.79
C GLU A 110 1.07 -18.85 2.37
N TYR A 111 0.32 -17.83 1.97
CA TYR A 111 0.49 -17.19 0.67
C TYR A 111 1.92 -16.67 0.49
N LEU A 112 2.44 -15.95 1.47
CA LEU A 112 3.80 -15.40 1.45
C LEU A 112 4.87 -16.50 1.46
N LEU A 113 4.69 -17.54 2.27
CA LEU A 113 5.62 -18.67 2.33
C LEU A 113 5.64 -19.45 1.01
N CYS A 114 4.47 -19.67 0.43
CA CYS A 114 4.32 -20.31 -0.87
C CYS A 114 4.97 -19.48 -2.00
N LEU A 115 4.80 -18.16 -2.00
CA LEU A 115 5.50 -17.25 -2.94
C LEU A 115 7.02 -17.39 -2.83
N LYS A 116 7.56 -17.39 -1.61
CA LYS A 116 9.00 -17.54 -1.38
C LYS A 116 9.53 -18.89 -1.90
N ALA A 117 8.78 -19.97 -1.69
CA ALA A 117 9.10 -21.28 -2.22
C ALA A 117 9.10 -21.30 -3.75
N ILE A 118 8.13 -20.64 -4.38
CA ILE A 118 8.05 -20.54 -5.84
C ILE A 118 9.23 -19.72 -6.39
N PHE A 119 9.54 -18.55 -5.82
CA PHE A 119 10.69 -17.73 -6.25
C PHE A 119 12.03 -18.49 -6.10
N ALA A 120 12.22 -19.22 -4.99
CA ALA A 120 13.37 -20.07 -4.79
C ALA A 120 13.48 -21.16 -5.88
N SER A 121 12.34 -21.76 -6.25
CA SER A 121 12.29 -22.77 -7.32
C SER A 121 12.56 -22.19 -8.70
N PHE A 122 12.11 -20.96 -8.97
CA PHE A 122 12.42 -20.25 -10.22
C PHE A 122 13.92 -19.96 -10.32
N GLN A 123 14.52 -19.49 -9.25
CA GLN A 123 15.96 -19.15 -9.22
C GLN A 123 16.88 -20.37 -9.29
N HIS A 124 16.42 -21.53 -8.81
CA HIS A 124 17.24 -22.74 -8.75
C HIS A 124 16.60 -23.90 -9.51
N PRO A 125 16.61 -23.89 -10.87
CA PRO A 125 16.10 -25.00 -11.67
C PRO A 125 16.80 -26.31 -11.28
N GLY A 126 16.03 -27.39 -11.11
CA GLY A 126 16.54 -28.68 -10.67
C GLY A 126 16.65 -28.88 -9.15
N LYS A 127 16.41 -27.84 -8.35
CA LYS A 127 16.31 -27.92 -6.90
C LYS A 127 15.04 -27.19 -6.40
N PRO A 128 13.84 -27.62 -6.78
CA PRO A 128 12.62 -26.92 -6.41
C PRO A 128 12.42 -26.94 -4.90
N THR A 129 12.04 -25.79 -4.35
CA THR A 129 11.59 -25.65 -2.96
C THR A 129 10.08 -25.76 -2.96
N TYR A 130 9.55 -26.79 -2.37
CA TYR A 130 8.10 -27.02 -2.30
C TYR A 130 7.48 -26.43 -1.05
N PHE A 131 6.18 -26.18 -1.12
CA PHE A 131 5.37 -25.71 -0.01
C PHE A 131 4.06 -26.51 0.07
N GLU A 132 3.71 -26.97 1.26
CA GLU A 132 2.44 -27.62 1.52
C GLU A 132 1.86 -27.09 2.84
N GLY A 133 0.68 -26.46 2.74
CA GLY A 133 -0.04 -25.87 3.84
C GLY A 133 -1.53 -26.21 3.81
N GLU A 134 -2.28 -25.59 4.68
CA GLU A 134 -3.74 -25.74 4.76
C GLU A 134 -4.45 -25.09 3.57
N PHE A 135 -4.00 -23.89 3.18
CA PHE A 135 -4.65 -23.06 2.14
C PHE A 135 -4.00 -23.21 0.77
N TYR A 136 -2.70 -23.45 0.72
CA TYR A 136 -1.94 -23.44 -0.53
C TYR A 136 -0.98 -24.62 -0.60
N ARG A 137 -0.84 -25.17 -1.83
CA ARG A 137 0.10 -26.23 -2.15
C ARG A 137 0.89 -25.88 -3.40
N PHE A 138 2.20 -26.05 -3.30
CA PHE A 138 3.13 -25.98 -4.42
C PHE A 138 4.06 -27.18 -4.32
N THR A 139 3.72 -28.27 -5.00
CA THR A 139 4.39 -29.57 -4.89
C THR A 139 4.90 -30.11 -6.24
N MET A 140 4.75 -29.29 -7.31
CA MET A 140 5.20 -29.68 -8.65
C MET A 140 5.83 -28.48 -9.36
N MET A 141 7.02 -28.70 -9.94
CA MET A 141 7.67 -27.78 -10.88
C MET A 141 8.38 -28.59 -11.96
N ALA A 142 7.69 -28.82 -13.07
CA ALA A 142 8.33 -29.43 -14.23
C ALA A 142 9.26 -28.41 -14.92
N PRO A 143 10.40 -28.85 -15.46
CA PRO A 143 11.39 -27.95 -16.07
C PRO A 143 10.84 -27.02 -17.16
N PHE A 144 9.88 -27.49 -17.94
CA PHE A 144 9.24 -26.71 -19.01
C PHE A 144 8.48 -25.47 -18.47
N PHE A 145 7.96 -25.52 -17.25
CA PHE A 145 7.20 -24.43 -16.65
C PHE A 145 8.02 -23.51 -15.73
N ASN A 146 9.32 -23.79 -15.60
CA ASN A 146 10.20 -22.94 -14.81
C ASN A 146 10.75 -21.80 -15.69
N PRO A 147 10.48 -20.53 -15.37
CA PRO A 147 10.95 -19.40 -16.16
C PRO A 147 12.49 -19.23 -16.13
N GLY A 148 13.16 -19.90 -15.21
CA GLY A 148 14.60 -19.79 -15.00
C GLY A 148 15.02 -18.63 -14.09
N PRO A 149 16.34 -18.58 -13.80
CA PRO A 149 16.90 -17.56 -12.91
C PRO A 149 16.91 -16.17 -13.55
N ILE A 150 16.79 -15.15 -12.70
CA ILE A 150 16.92 -13.74 -13.08
C ILE A 150 18.06 -13.07 -12.29
N LEU A 151 18.52 -11.92 -12.78
CA LEU A 151 19.63 -11.18 -12.16
C LEU A 151 19.28 -10.65 -10.75
N HIS A 152 18.02 -10.25 -10.54
CA HIS A 152 17.53 -9.71 -9.28
C HIS A 152 16.40 -10.58 -8.70
N PRO A 153 16.73 -11.78 -8.15
CA PRO A 153 15.74 -12.77 -7.73
C PRO A 153 15.04 -12.42 -6.41
N GLN A 154 15.55 -11.47 -5.67
CA GLN A 154 14.96 -11.01 -4.43
C GLN A 154 13.87 -9.97 -4.75
N VAL A 155 12.67 -10.47 -5.07
CA VAL A 155 11.49 -9.59 -5.21
C VAL A 155 11.05 -9.13 -3.83
N PRO A 156 11.19 -7.83 -3.48
CA PRO A 156 10.78 -7.35 -2.16
C PRO A 156 9.28 -7.54 -1.95
N LEU A 157 8.92 -8.16 -0.82
CA LEU A 157 7.53 -8.44 -0.44
C LEU A 157 7.02 -7.42 0.57
N TYR A 158 5.88 -6.85 0.30
CA TYR A 158 5.16 -5.94 1.20
C TYR A 158 3.74 -6.46 1.44
N VAL A 159 3.23 -6.22 2.62
CA VAL A 159 1.82 -6.51 2.97
C VAL A 159 1.16 -5.23 3.43
N SER A 160 -0.11 -5.04 3.06
CA SER A 160 -0.90 -3.96 3.65
C SER A 160 -1.48 -4.39 4.99
N ALA A 161 -1.38 -3.50 5.98
CA ALA A 161 -1.95 -3.74 7.30
C ALA A 161 -2.62 -2.48 7.87
N VAL A 162 -3.63 -2.75 8.73
CA VAL A 162 -4.23 -1.78 9.63
C VAL A 162 -4.08 -2.27 11.08
N GLY A 163 -4.14 -3.58 11.28
CA GLY A 163 -4.08 -4.19 12.61
C GLY A 163 -2.73 -4.84 12.93
N PRO A 164 -2.47 -5.09 14.23
CA PRO A 164 -1.16 -5.56 14.72
C PRO A 164 -0.78 -6.98 14.24
N TYR A 165 -1.77 -7.84 13.92
CA TYR A 165 -1.46 -9.19 13.43
C TYR A 165 -0.70 -9.13 12.09
N MET A 166 -1.25 -8.39 11.11
CA MET A 166 -0.63 -8.28 9.79
C MET A 166 0.67 -7.48 9.83
N ALA A 167 0.77 -6.48 10.72
CA ALA A 167 2.01 -5.76 10.96
C ALA A 167 3.10 -6.69 11.53
N ARG A 168 2.77 -7.57 12.47
CA ARG A 168 3.70 -8.59 12.99
C ARG A 168 4.10 -9.59 11.90
N LEU A 169 3.14 -10.07 11.11
CA LEU A 169 3.39 -10.96 10.00
C LEU A 169 4.35 -10.34 8.98
N SER A 170 4.15 -9.05 8.68
CA SER A 170 5.02 -8.28 7.80
C SER A 170 6.46 -8.22 8.34
N GLY A 171 6.66 -7.88 9.61
CA GLY A 171 7.99 -7.91 10.24
C GLY A 171 8.65 -9.28 10.20
N GLU A 172 7.87 -10.35 10.35
CA GLU A 172 8.38 -11.72 10.32
C GLU A 172 8.78 -12.18 8.90
N LEU A 173 8.02 -11.84 7.87
CA LEU A 173 8.17 -12.45 6.55
C LEU A 173 8.44 -11.48 5.40
N CYS A 174 8.21 -10.17 5.57
CA CYS A 174 8.27 -9.21 4.48
C CYS A 174 9.45 -8.23 4.60
N ASP A 175 9.68 -7.47 3.54
CA ASP A 175 10.73 -6.45 3.46
C ASP A 175 10.16 -5.06 3.79
N GLY A 176 8.83 -4.94 3.77
CA GLY A 176 8.14 -3.71 4.15
C GLY A 176 6.65 -3.92 4.44
N LEU A 177 6.04 -2.83 4.90
CA LEU A 177 4.62 -2.72 5.19
C LEU A 177 4.05 -1.49 4.50
N ARG A 178 2.96 -1.65 3.77
CA ARG A 178 2.20 -0.54 3.19
C ARG A 178 1.02 -0.22 4.11
N LEU A 179 1.06 0.94 4.75
CA LEU A 179 -0.01 1.37 5.62
C LEU A 179 -1.24 1.78 4.80
N HIS A 180 -2.40 1.38 5.29
CA HIS A 180 -3.65 1.94 4.79
C HIS A 180 -3.81 3.38 5.29
N PRO A 181 -4.31 4.34 4.49
CA PRO A 181 -4.46 5.75 4.91
C PRO A 181 -5.27 5.95 6.19
N ILE A 182 -6.09 4.96 6.59
CA ILE A 182 -6.84 5.00 7.86
C ILE A 182 -5.95 4.85 9.10
N SER A 183 -4.70 4.43 8.97
CA SER A 183 -3.75 4.35 10.09
C SER A 183 -3.26 5.75 10.44
N THR A 184 -3.58 6.23 11.65
CA THR A 184 -3.08 7.52 12.14
C THR A 184 -1.59 7.47 12.43
N PHE A 185 -0.93 8.62 12.50
CA PHE A 185 0.48 8.69 12.90
C PHE A 185 0.71 8.11 14.32
N ARG A 186 -0.20 8.42 15.25
CA ARG A 186 -0.14 7.91 16.63
C ARG A 186 -0.35 6.39 16.67
N HIS A 187 -1.40 5.85 16.03
CA HIS A 187 -1.63 4.41 15.97
C HIS A 187 -0.46 3.69 15.29
N THR A 188 0.13 4.27 14.26
CA THR A 188 1.31 3.70 13.61
C THR A 188 2.48 3.60 14.58
N ARG A 189 2.79 4.65 15.32
CA ARG A 189 3.89 4.70 16.29
C ARG A 189 3.67 3.72 17.44
N ASP A 190 2.47 3.71 18.00
CA ASP A 190 2.19 3.03 19.27
C ASP A 190 1.81 1.55 19.08
N VAL A 191 1.28 1.16 17.91
CA VAL A 191 0.76 -0.20 17.66
C VAL A 191 1.49 -0.89 16.52
N ILE A 192 1.64 -0.22 15.37
CA ILE A 192 2.17 -0.88 14.17
C ILE A 192 3.69 -1.09 14.28
N VAL A 193 4.45 -0.07 14.63
CA VAL A 193 5.92 -0.17 14.73
C VAL A 193 6.35 -1.24 15.75
N PRO A 194 5.79 -1.30 16.98
CA PRO A 194 6.11 -2.37 17.92
C PRO A 194 5.71 -3.76 17.42
N ALA A 195 4.58 -3.87 16.69
CA ALA A 195 4.15 -5.15 16.13
C ALA A 195 5.11 -5.65 15.02
N VAL A 196 5.58 -4.75 14.15
CA VAL A 196 6.62 -5.07 13.14
C VAL A 196 7.91 -5.54 13.83
N ALA A 197 8.37 -4.81 14.83
CA ALA A 197 9.58 -5.16 15.59
C ALA A 197 9.47 -6.54 16.26
N ALA A 198 8.30 -6.85 16.86
CA ALA A 198 8.03 -8.15 17.45
C ALA A 198 8.02 -9.28 16.40
N GLY A 199 7.54 -9.00 15.18
CA GLY A 199 7.58 -9.94 14.06
C GLY A 199 9.01 -10.22 13.58
N ALA A 200 9.80 -9.19 13.41
CA ALA A 200 11.21 -9.29 13.02
C ALA A 200 12.02 -10.10 14.05
N ALA A 201 11.87 -9.76 15.33
CA ALA A 201 12.53 -10.48 16.43
C ALA A 201 12.17 -11.98 16.47
N LYS A 202 10.90 -12.33 16.21
CA LYS A 202 10.43 -13.73 16.14
C LYS A 202 11.17 -14.55 15.07
N SER A 203 11.55 -13.92 13.96
CA SER A 203 12.25 -14.58 12.86
C SER A 203 13.76 -14.36 12.87
N GLY A 204 14.30 -13.73 13.90
CA GLY A 204 15.72 -13.38 14.01
C GLY A 204 16.19 -12.36 12.96
N ARG A 205 15.26 -11.56 12.40
CA ARG A 205 15.56 -10.51 11.43
C ARG A 205 15.83 -9.19 12.16
N ASP A 206 16.74 -8.41 11.60
CA ASP A 206 16.89 -7.02 11.97
C ASP A 206 15.82 -6.19 11.24
N ALA A 207 15.12 -5.33 11.99
CA ALA A 207 14.14 -4.39 11.44
C ALA A 207 14.80 -3.11 10.85
N CYS A 208 16.12 -2.96 10.94
CA CYS A 208 16.84 -1.75 10.51
C CYS A 208 16.64 -1.42 9.01
N GLY A 209 16.44 -2.41 8.16
CA GLY A 209 16.17 -2.22 6.73
C GLY A 209 14.71 -2.26 6.34
N PHE A 210 13.79 -2.41 7.29
CA PHE A 210 12.38 -2.57 7.01
C PHE A 210 11.76 -1.26 6.50
N ASP A 211 11.05 -1.35 5.37
CA ASP A 211 10.41 -0.17 4.77
C ASP A 211 8.96 -0.04 5.24
N LEU A 212 8.74 0.88 6.18
CA LEU A 212 7.39 1.29 6.57
C LEU A 212 6.93 2.42 5.65
N VAL A 213 6.00 2.09 4.76
CA VAL A 213 5.46 3.02 3.76
C VAL A 213 4.23 3.72 4.32
N GLY A 214 4.34 5.01 4.57
CA GLY A 214 3.23 5.86 4.98
C GLY A 214 2.40 6.34 3.79
N ALA A 215 1.09 6.49 3.98
CA ALA A 215 0.16 7.03 3.00
C ALA A 215 -0.82 8.00 3.68
N PRO A 216 -0.35 9.12 4.24
CA PRO A 216 -1.22 10.08 4.92
C PRO A 216 -2.20 10.72 3.94
N PHE A 217 -3.37 11.12 4.43
CA PHE A 217 -4.21 12.03 3.67
C PHE A 217 -3.53 13.38 3.52
N LEU A 218 -3.76 14.05 2.39
CA LEU A 218 -3.21 15.38 2.13
C LEU A 218 -4.36 16.37 1.98
N ALA A 219 -4.45 17.34 2.90
CA ALA A 219 -5.31 18.52 2.77
C ALA A 219 -4.42 19.69 2.36
N THR A 220 -4.28 19.90 1.05
CA THR A 220 -3.33 20.88 0.50
C THR A 220 -3.92 21.69 -0.64
N GLY A 221 -3.38 22.89 -0.88
CA GLY A 221 -3.82 23.81 -1.89
C GLY A 221 -2.86 25.00 -2.04
N ARG A 222 -3.14 25.92 -2.98
CA ARG A 222 -2.34 27.13 -3.17
C ARG A 222 -2.56 28.16 -2.08
N THR A 223 -3.79 28.23 -1.57
CA THR A 223 -4.23 29.18 -0.57
C THR A 223 -4.83 28.48 0.64
N ASP A 224 -4.96 29.20 1.75
CA ASP A 224 -5.64 28.65 2.94
C ASP A 224 -7.11 28.29 2.65
N ALA A 225 -7.79 28.98 1.74
CA ALA A 225 -9.13 28.65 1.31
C ALA A 225 -9.18 27.31 0.54
N ASP A 226 -8.20 27.03 -0.32
CA ASP A 226 -8.08 25.74 -1.01
C ASP A 226 -7.79 24.60 -0.02
N VAL A 227 -6.93 24.87 0.97
CA VAL A 227 -6.63 23.91 2.05
C VAL A 227 -7.89 23.56 2.83
N GLU A 228 -8.73 24.56 3.17
CA GLU A 228 -10.00 24.28 3.87
C GLU A 228 -10.99 23.47 3.00
N GLN A 229 -11.04 23.73 1.71
CA GLN A 229 -11.80 22.89 0.78
C GLN A 229 -11.26 21.45 0.73
N ALA A 230 -9.94 21.29 0.71
CA ALA A 230 -9.28 19.99 0.74
C ALA A 230 -9.55 19.25 2.07
N ARG A 231 -9.54 19.96 3.23
CA ARG A 231 -9.94 19.38 4.53
C ARG A 231 -11.33 18.75 4.47
N ASN A 232 -12.29 19.42 3.86
CA ASN A 232 -13.64 18.89 3.71
C ASN A 232 -13.68 17.60 2.85
N SER A 233 -12.86 17.53 1.81
CA SER A 233 -12.71 16.35 0.98
C SER A 233 -12.05 15.20 1.75
N VAL A 234 -11.03 15.49 2.54
CA VAL A 234 -10.35 14.53 3.41
C VAL A 234 -11.28 14.00 4.51
N ARG A 235 -12.11 14.86 5.15
CA ARG A 235 -13.15 14.42 6.11
C ARG A 235 -14.07 13.37 5.51
N LYS A 236 -14.51 13.55 4.26
CA LYS A 236 -15.36 12.56 3.56
C LYS A 236 -14.66 11.22 3.39
N GLN A 237 -13.38 11.24 3.02
CA GLN A 237 -12.59 10.02 2.84
C GLN A 237 -12.34 9.31 4.18
N ILE A 238 -11.95 10.05 5.21
CA ILE A 238 -11.76 9.51 6.56
C ILE A 238 -13.06 8.87 7.06
N ALA A 239 -14.19 9.58 6.99
CA ALA A 239 -15.49 9.09 7.42
C ALA A 239 -15.88 7.78 6.69
N PHE A 240 -15.65 7.72 5.37
CA PHE A 240 -15.89 6.52 4.58
C PHE A 240 -15.05 5.33 5.09
N TYR A 241 -13.75 5.48 5.26
CA TYR A 241 -12.91 4.39 5.76
C TYR A 241 -13.21 4.04 7.22
N ALA A 242 -13.38 5.05 8.08
CA ALA A 242 -13.66 4.87 9.50
C ALA A 242 -15.00 4.17 9.78
N SER A 243 -15.96 4.19 8.84
CA SER A 243 -17.20 3.42 8.93
C SER A 243 -17.01 1.91 8.80
N THR A 244 -15.84 1.46 8.34
CA THR A 244 -15.55 0.05 8.13
C THR A 244 -15.15 -0.62 9.45
N ARG A 245 -15.94 -1.57 9.94
CA ARG A 245 -15.75 -2.21 11.27
C ARG A 245 -14.36 -2.80 11.49
N SER A 246 -13.73 -3.34 10.45
CA SER A 246 -12.36 -3.89 10.57
C SER A 246 -11.29 -2.84 10.87
N TYR A 247 -11.62 -1.56 10.76
CA TYR A 247 -10.71 -0.43 11.04
C TYR A 247 -11.00 0.24 12.38
N HIS A 248 -12.05 -0.15 13.10
CA HIS A 248 -12.42 0.45 14.39
C HIS A 248 -11.32 0.32 15.44
N GLY A 249 -10.39 -0.63 15.32
CA GLY A 249 -9.23 -0.71 16.20
C GLY A 249 -8.32 0.54 16.16
N VAL A 250 -8.29 1.27 15.05
CA VAL A 250 -7.58 2.56 14.95
C VAL A 250 -8.30 3.62 15.77
N LEU A 251 -9.64 3.70 15.64
CA LEU A 251 -10.44 4.67 16.38
C LEU A 251 -10.39 4.37 17.88
N ALA A 252 -10.49 3.10 18.28
CA ALA A 252 -10.39 2.67 19.67
C ALA A 252 -9.08 3.08 20.33
N HIS A 253 -7.96 3.07 19.58
CA HIS A 253 -6.67 3.54 20.07
C HIS A 253 -6.67 5.03 20.48
N HIS A 254 -7.60 5.79 19.92
CA HIS A 254 -7.78 7.21 20.22
C HIS A 254 -8.94 7.50 21.19
N GLY A 255 -9.71 6.48 21.60
CA GLY A 255 -10.93 6.69 22.40
C GLY A 255 -12.13 7.20 21.56
N TRP A 256 -12.15 6.90 20.25
CA TRP A 256 -13.19 7.32 19.30
C TRP A 256 -14.11 6.16 18.89
N GLU A 257 -14.31 5.19 19.77
CA GLU A 257 -15.13 4.00 19.49
C GLU A 257 -16.56 4.37 19.11
N ASP A 258 -17.18 5.31 19.84
CA ASP A 258 -18.53 5.75 19.60
C ASP A 258 -18.68 6.41 18.22
N THR A 259 -17.70 7.23 17.82
CA THR A 259 -17.66 7.81 16.48
C THR A 259 -17.61 6.73 15.39
N GLY A 260 -16.80 5.68 15.59
CA GLY A 260 -16.72 4.54 14.67
C GLY A 260 -18.05 3.80 14.54
N LEU A 261 -18.74 3.57 15.64
CA LEU A 261 -20.05 2.92 15.65
C LEU A 261 -21.11 3.76 14.95
N GLU A 262 -21.13 5.07 15.19
CA GLU A 262 -22.08 6.00 14.56
C GLU A 262 -21.81 6.10 13.05
N LEU A 263 -20.57 6.25 12.62
CA LEU A 263 -20.17 6.23 11.21
C LEU A 263 -20.61 4.93 10.52
N HIS A 264 -20.44 3.80 11.18
CA HIS A 264 -20.91 2.52 10.65
C HIS A 264 -22.44 2.48 10.51
N ALA A 265 -23.19 2.94 11.51
CA ALA A 265 -24.63 2.98 11.47
C ALA A 265 -25.15 3.89 10.33
N LEU A 266 -24.56 5.07 10.16
CA LEU A 266 -24.88 5.99 9.06
C LEU A 266 -24.58 5.36 7.69
N SER A 267 -23.44 4.67 7.55
CA SER A 267 -23.06 3.99 6.30
C SER A 267 -24.05 2.90 5.91
N VAL A 268 -24.52 2.09 6.88
CA VAL A 268 -25.55 1.07 6.67
C VAL A 268 -26.90 1.68 6.30
N ALA A 269 -27.23 2.84 6.87
CA ALA A 269 -28.44 3.60 6.56
C ALA A 269 -28.35 4.39 5.23
N GLY A 270 -27.20 4.37 4.53
CA GLY A 270 -27.00 5.13 3.29
C GLY A 270 -26.85 6.64 3.47
N LYS A 271 -26.63 7.11 4.70
CA LYS A 271 -26.56 8.54 5.08
C LYS A 271 -25.14 9.11 4.92
N TRP A 272 -24.54 8.91 3.77
CA TRP A 272 -23.14 9.26 3.48
C TRP A 272 -22.84 10.76 3.65
N THR A 273 -23.82 11.63 3.43
CA THR A 273 -23.65 13.09 3.53
C THR A 273 -23.59 13.59 4.97
N GLU A 274 -24.09 12.81 5.94
CA GLU A 274 -24.05 13.15 7.37
C GLU A 274 -22.71 12.77 8.02
N MET A 275 -22.03 11.75 7.50
CA MET A 275 -20.82 11.15 8.09
C MET A 275 -19.63 12.11 8.27
N PRO A 276 -19.30 13.00 7.33
CA PRO A 276 -18.14 13.89 7.46
C PRO A 276 -18.20 14.83 8.67
N ALA A 277 -19.40 15.19 9.13
CA ALA A 277 -19.59 16.07 10.29
C ALA A 277 -19.12 15.44 11.61
N LEU A 278 -18.98 14.11 11.67
CA LEU A 278 -18.47 13.40 12.84
C LEU A 278 -16.92 13.44 12.94
N ILE A 279 -16.23 13.84 11.87
CA ILE A 279 -14.78 13.97 11.87
C ILE A 279 -14.39 15.38 12.30
N THR A 280 -13.96 15.52 13.53
CA THR A 280 -13.50 16.80 14.09
C THR A 280 -12.15 17.24 13.49
N ASP A 281 -11.75 18.47 13.73
CA ASP A 281 -10.45 18.98 13.30
C ASP A 281 -9.29 18.23 13.97
N ASP A 282 -9.38 17.97 15.27
CA ASP A 282 -8.38 17.20 16.01
C ASP A 282 -8.23 15.78 15.46
N MET A 283 -9.35 15.15 15.09
CA MET A 283 -9.33 13.83 14.46
C MET A 283 -8.66 13.89 13.09
N LEU A 284 -8.99 14.89 12.26
CA LEU A 284 -8.43 15.06 10.93
C LEU A 284 -6.90 15.21 10.99
N GLU A 285 -6.38 15.98 11.94
CA GLU A 285 -4.94 16.22 12.13
C GLU A 285 -4.17 14.94 12.48
N GLU A 286 -4.80 13.93 13.09
CA GLU A 286 -4.18 12.64 13.36
C GLU A 286 -4.01 11.77 12.09
N TRP A 287 -4.78 12.02 11.03
CA TRP A 287 -4.72 11.28 9.77
C TRP A 287 -4.07 12.04 8.63
N ALA A 288 -4.10 13.37 8.66
CA ALA A 288 -3.75 14.17 7.50
C ALA A 288 -2.52 15.05 7.72
N VAL A 289 -1.84 15.31 6.63
CA VAL A 289 -0.93 16.46 6.51
C VAL A 289 -1.72 17.62 5.93
N VAL A 290 -1.74 18.73 6.66
CA VAL A 290 -2.50 19.94 6.31
C VAL A 290 -1.54 21.08 6.08
N ALA A 291 -1.40 21.55 4.84
CA ALA A 291 -0.50 22.64 4.50
C ALA A 291 -0.81 23.23 3.12
N THR A 292 -0.46 24.47 2.90
CA THR A 292 -0.32 25.03 1.54
C THR A 292 0.86 24.38 0.82
N TYR A 293 0.87 24.39 -0.52
CA TYR A 293 1.92 23.71 -1.30
C TYR A 293 3.33 24.16 -0.96
N ASP A 294 3.53 25.44 -0.67
CA ASP A 294 4.84 26.00 -0.27
C ASP A 294 5.36 25.46 1.07
N ARG A 295 4.47 24.94 1.94
CA ARG A 295 4.79 24.33 3.24
C ARG A 295 4.66 22.83 3.27
N LEU A 296 4.19 22.22 2.18
CA LEU A 296 3.85 20.78 2.15
C LEU A 296 5.05 19.90 2.50
N ALA A 297 6.22 20.20 1.96
CA ALA A 297 7.43 19.39 2.24
C ALA A 297 7.77 19.39 3.73
N ASP A 298 7.76 20.56 4.38
CA ASP A 298 8.06 20.68 5.80
C ASP A 298 6.99 20.01 6.66
N ALA A 299 5.72 20.14 6.29
CA ALA A 299 4.61 19.51 7.00
C ALA A 299 4.62 17.98 6.88
N VAL A 300 4.95 17.44 5.71
CA VAL A 300 5.15 15.99 5.51
C VAL A 300 6.31 15.51 6.38
N ARG A 301 7.46 16.20 6.31
CA ARG A 301 8.64 15.84 7.09
C ARG A 301 8.35 15.85 8.59
N ALA A 302 7.73 16.88 9.12
CA ALA A 302 7.41 17.01 10.54
C ALA A 302 6.56 15.84 11.09
N LYS A 303 5.66 15.28 10.27
CA LYS A 303 4.80 14.14 10.66
C LYS A 303 5.42 12.78 10.34
N ALA A 304 6.24 12.68 9.30
CA ALA A 304 6.77 11.42 8.76
C ALA A 304 8.15 11.07 9.33
N GLU A 305 8.94 12.06 9.76
CA GLU A 305 10.31 11.88 10.22
C GLU A 305 10.39 10.90 11.41
N GLY A 306 11.32 9.97 11.32
CA GLY A 306 11.50 8.91 12.32
C GLY A 306 10.38 7.86 12.36
N LEU A 307 9.35 8.00 11.53
CA LEU A 307 8.23 7.06 11.46
C LEU A 307 8.19 6.30 10.13
N PHE A 308 8.30 7.00 9.00
CA PHE A 308 8.21 6.39 7.67
C PHE A 308 9.54 6.48 6.94
N ARG A 309 9.92 5.40 6.28
CA ARG A 309 11.06 5.38 5.35
C ARG A 309 10.66 5.84 3.94
N THR A 310 9.43 5.54 3.56
CA THR A 310 8.84 5.93 2.29
C THR A 310 7.48 6.57 2.55
N VAL A 311 7.15 7.63 1.83
CA VAL A 311 5.83 8.28 1.90
C VAL A 311 5.20 8.28 0.51
N THR A 312 3.96 7.79 0.44
CA THR A 312 3.14 7.87 -0.77
C THR A 312 2.35 9.17 -0.72
N LEU A 313 2.57 10.04 -1.69
CA LEU A 313 1.84 11.30 -1.83
C LEU A 313 0.73 11.14 -2.88
N THR A 314 -0.52 11.29 -2.45
CA THR A 314 -1.67 11.36 -3.36
C THR A 314 -2.04 12.82 -3.55
N LEU A 315 -1.50 13.44 -4.60
CA LEU A 315 -1.68 14.84 -4.91
C LEU A 315 -2.90 15.07 -5.79
N LEU A 316 -3.50 16.26 -5.68
CA LEU A 316 -4.56 16.69 -6.58
C LEU A 316 -4.01 16.91 -7.99
N ASP A 317 -4.85 16.69 -9.00
CA ASP A 317 -4.46 16.84 -10.43
C ASP A 317 -3.87 18.21 -10.77
N GLU A 318 -4.33 19.28 -10.10
CA GLU A 318 -3.81 20.62 -10.27
C GLU A 318 -2.34 20.71 -9.84
N ALA A 319 -1.99 20.16 -8.67
CA ALA A 319 -0.60 20.14 -8.18
C ALA A 319 0.30 19.31 -9.09
N ARG A 320 -0.20 18.16 -9.57
CA ARG A 320 0.54 17.30 -10.51
C ARG A 320 0.89 17.98 -11.81
N ARG A 321 0.08 18.91 -12.29
CA ARG A 321 0.32 19.68 -13.54
C ARG A 321 1.33 20.81 -13.37
N ASP A 322 1.59 21.24 -12.13
CA ASP A 322 2.57 22.27 -11.82
C ASP A 322 3.95 21.64 -11.57
N VAL A 323 4.71 21.48 -12.65
CA VAL A 323 6.02 20.80 -12.65
C VAL A 323 7.02 21.49 -11.73
N ASP A 324 7.03 22.82 -11.71
CA ASP A 324 8.00 23.56 -10.89
C ASP A 324 7.68 23.44 -9.42
N LEU A 325 6.40 23.51 -9.05
CA LEU A 325 5.91 23.23 -7.71
C LEU A 325 6.32 21.84 -7.26
N MET A 326 6.08 20.83 -8.10
CA MET A 326 6.41 19.44 -7.78
C MET A 326 7.90 19.22 -7.58
N ARG A 327 8.73 19.75 -8.49
CA ARG A 327 10.20 19.68 -8.36
C ARG A 327 10.71 20.34 -7.08
N ASP A 328 10.18 21.51 -6.75
CA ASP A 328 10.57 22.20 -5.52
C ASP A 328 10.17 21.40 -4.28
N THR A 329 8.93 20.91 -4.23
CA THR A 329 8.44 20.08 -3.13
C THR A 329 9.28 18.82 -2.95
N LEU A 330 9.55 18.06 -4.02
CA LEU A 330 10.35 16.85 -3.98
C LEU A 330 11.80 17.13 -3.57
N ARG A 331 12.41 18.19 -4.16
CA ARG A 331 13.76 18.61 -3.76
C ARG A 331 13.84 18.89 -2.26
N ARG A 332 12.86 19.59 -1.69
CA ARG A 332 12.80 19.90 -0.25
C ARG A 332 12.56 18.66 0.60
N LEU A 333 11.78 17.68 0.11
CA LEU A 333 11.58 16.40 0.81
C LEU A 333 12.86 15.54 0.84
N HIS A 334 13.73 15.65 -0.17
CA HIS A 334 14.99 14.92 -0.26
C HIS A 334 16.18 15.64 0.41
N GLN A 335 16.00 16.86 0.90
CA GLN A 335 17.04 17.57 1.66
C GLN A 335 17.05 17.03 3.10
N ASP A 336 18.21 16.58 3.58
CA ASP A 336 18.47 16.13 4.95
C ASP A 336 18.34 17.26 5.99
#